data_c888a263b388ad62ea7db652a0d32dde
#
_entry.id   c888a263b388ad62ea7db652a0d32dde
#
_cell.length_a   1.000
_cell.length_b   1.000
_cell.length_c   1.000
_cell.angle_alpha   90.00
_cell.angle_beta   90.00
_cell.angle_gamma   90.00
#
_symmetry.space_group_name_H-M   'P 1'
#
loop_
_entity.id
_entity.type
_entity.pdbx_description
1 polymer ?
#
loop_
_entity_poly.entity_id
_entity_poly.type
_entity_poly.pdbx_seq_one_letter_code
_entity_poly.pdbx_strand_id
1 'polypeptide(L)'
;MKKGVVKIDSRFNEIESFKNFSVIGDPGCDGLGASIMSTFAKSLAGIESDFKIILGDIVPLGSKKFYDGAADFINAVSNSPVYALCGNHDTDFYGEYFGLKNYTLASPEVLFIILDNSSRVFSGETLDFLKDALEKYSRENIILLFHIPPPNRFTKNSMSEAEWEKAAVIIRPYIKKIKYILSGHLHSFFEDETEGVKLLVSGGGGARIEFVDGSIDSMKAFHHCLNFYFMEGELLFEHITLDGRNYEAEVLDETLRGFLMNAFKNECAAHLKYKFYAMDARSKGMEGVSRLFAAASDAEFYHAMNHFKSLNGSKTVAENLRDSFSGEDYEVSVMYREYLEYARKNNFGLAAYSFLDALEAEKVHRSLFEKAMADNAGGSDIAVSAYHTCVSCGHTFHAGTAPKNCPVCGAPRDNIIKVE
;
A
#
# COMPACT_ATOMS: atom_id res chain seq x y z
N MET A 1 10.42 4.93 -26.46
CA MET A 1 11.41 4.96 -25.33
C MET A 1 11.50 3.59 -24.66
N LYS A 2 12.63 3.26 -24.02
CA LYS A 2 12.81 1.98 -23.31
C LYS A 2 11.97 2.04 -22.03
N LYS A 3 11.12 1.05 -21.79
CA LYS A 3 10.32 0.94 -20.55
C LYS A 3 11.18 0.39 -19.40
N GLY A 4 10.79 0.67 -18.16
CA GLY A 4 11.44 0.15 -16.97
C GLY A 4 12.58 1.02 -16.44
N VAL A 5 13.44 0.44 -15.65
CA VAL A 5 14.54 1.15 -14.95
C VAL A 5 15.50 1.81 -15.95
N VAL A 6 15.79 3.09 -15.71
CA VAL A 6 16.83 3.84 -16.40
C VAL A 6 18.02 3.99 -15.48
N LYS A 7 19.14 3.35 -15.81
CA LYS A 7 20.40 3.52 -15.08
C LYS A 7 21.12 4.78 -15.57
N ILE A 8 21.53 5.63 -14.65
CA ILE A 8 22.17 6.92 -14.93
C ILE A 8 23.69 6.78 -14.84
N ASP A 9 24.36 6.95 -15.97
CA ASP A 9 25.81 6.86 -16.08
C ASP A 9 26.51 8.23 -16.28
N SER A 10 25.74 9.32 -16.45
CA SER A 10 26.24 10.69 -16.61
C SER A 10 25.59 11.63 -15.61
N ARG A 11 26.37 12.62 -15.11
CA ARG A 11 25.82 13.68 -14.23
C ARG A 11 24.84 14.59 -14.97
N PHE A 12 25.03 14.81 -16.26
CA PHE A 12 24.23 15.72 -17.07
C PHE A 12 23.60 14.96 -18.24
N ASN A 13 22.27 14.84 -18.21
CA ASN A 13 21.52 14.11 -19.19
C ASN A 13 20.49 15.01 -19.86
N GLU A 14 20.39 14.91 -21.19
CA GLU A 14 19.32 15.56 -21.96
C GLU A 14 18.22 14.53 -22.21
N ILE A 15 16.96 14.99 -22.09
CA ILE A 15 15.77 14.20 -22.45
C ILE A 15 14.92 14.96 -23.45
N GLU A 16 14.11 14.24 -24.20
CA GLU A 16 13.19 14.85 -25.16
C GLU A 16 12.08 15.64 -24.46
N SER A 17 11.39 16.49 -25.22
CA SER A 17 10.15 17.13 -24.79
C SER A 17 9.12 16.08 -24.37
N PHE A 18 8.36 16.39 -23.33
CA PHE A 18 7.34 15.50 -22.76
C PHE A 18 6.03 16.26 -22.53
N LYS A 19 4.94 15.52 -22.42
CA LYS A 19 3.62 16.08 -22.10
C LYS A 19 3.33 16.03 -20.60
N ASN A 20 3.70 14.93 -19.97
CA ASN A 20 3.49 14.68 -18.56
C ASN A 20 4.55 13.74 -18.00
N PHE A 21 4.73 13.79 -16.69
CA PHE A 21 5.53 12.82 -15.94
C PHE A 21 4.88 12.53 -14.59
N SER A 22 5.13 11.35 -14.05
CA SER A 22 4.62 10.97 -12.74
C SER A 22 5.73 10.88 -11.71
N VAL A 23 5.38 11.17 -10.45
CA VAL A 23 6.27 11.09 -9.30
C VAL A 23 5.70 10.11 -8.29
N ILE A 24 6.52 9.17 -7.85
CA ILE A 24 6.15 8.06 -6.95
C ILE A 24 7.08 8.14 -5.74
N GLY A 25 6.55 8.33 -4.54
CA GLY A 25 7.35 8.36 -3.31
C GLY A 25 7.27 7.07 -2.52
N ASP A 26 8.40 6.62 -1.98
CA ASP A 26 8.52 5.59 -0.95
C ASP A 26 7.78 4.27 -1.28
N PRO A 27 8.00 3.68 -2.46
CA PRO A 27 7.21 2.51 -2.86
C PRO A 27 7.59 1.22 -2.12
N GLY A 28 8.79 1.12 -1.53
CA GLY A 28 9.33 -0.16 -1.04
C GLY A 28 9.95 -0.16 0.34
N CYS A 29 9.98 0.95 1.08
CA CYS A 29 10.70 1.02 2.36
C CYS A 29 10.20 0.04 3.43
N ASP A 30 8.93 -0.31 3.44
CA ASP A 30 8.35 -1.29 4.38
C ASP A 30 8.42 -2.74 3.89
N GLY A 31 9.02 -3.00 2.74
CA GLY A 31 9.19 -4.32 2.16
C GLY A 31 8.68 -4.43 0.73
N LEU A 32 8.86 -5.62 0.14
CA LEU A 32 8.38 -5.97 -1.19
C LEU A 32 7.26 -7.02 -1.13
N GLY A 33 6.44 -6.97 -0.08
CA GLY A 33 5.28 -7.84 0.06
C GLY A 33 4.19 -7.51 -0.96
N ALA A 34 3.36 -8.49 -1.32
CA ALA A 34 2.36 -8.35 -2.39
C ALA A 34 1.42 -7.14 -2.23
N SER A 35 1.10 -6.77 -1.00
CA SER A 35 0.26 -5.59 -0.70
C SER A 35 0.92 -4.28 -1.14
N ILE A 36 2.20 -4.11 -0.79
CA ILE A 36 3.01 -2.93 -1.13
C ILE A 36 3.24 -2.90 -2.65
N MET A 37 3.65 -4.04 -3.21
CA MET A 37 3.91 -4.17 -4.64
C MET A 37 2.65 -3.95 -5.49
N SER A 38 1.46 -4.33 -5.00
CA SER A 38 0.19 -4.03 -5.66
C SER A 38 -0.07 -2.51 -5.75
N THR A 39 0.22 -1.76 -4.68
CA THR A 39 0.09 -0.29 -4.70
C THR A 39 1.13 0.33 -5.64
N PHE A 40 2.37 -0.14 -5.57
CA PHE A 40 3.43 0.31 -6.47
C PHE A 40 3.12 0.02 -7.94
N ALA A 41 2.55 -1.16 -8.24
CA ALA A 41 2.11 -1.50 -9.60
C ALA A 41 1.09 -0.50 -10.15
N LYS A 42 0.14 -0.04 -9.33
CA LYS A 42 -0.84 0.99 -9.74
C LYS A 42 -0.17 2.29 -10.15
N SER A 43 0.89 2.70 -9.46
CA SER A 43 1.69 3.88 -9.84
C SER A 43 2.47 3.66 -11.12
N LEU A 44 3.02 2.45 -11.34
CA LEU A 44 3.87 2.13 -12.49
C LEU A 44 3.09 1.93 -13.79
N ALA A 45 1.94 1.27 -13.74
CA ALA A 45 1.16 0.89 -14.92
C ALA A 45 -0.19 1.59 -15.03
N GLY A 46 -0.82 1.94 -13.91
CA GLY A 46 -2.14 2.56 -13.89
C GLY A 46 -2.16 4.04 -14.32
N ILE A 47 -1.01 4.66 -14.56
CA ILE A 47 -0.89 6.06 -14.93
C ILE A 47 -0.06 6.18 -16.20
N GLU A 48 -0.67 6.70 -17.25
CA GLU A 48 0.04 7.01 -18.48
C GLU A 48 0.86 8.28 -18.29
N SER A 49 2.17 8.15 -18.40
CA SER A 49 3.11 9.27 -18.36
C SER A 49 4.31 8.96 -19.25
N ASP A 50 4.91 10.01 -19.81
CA ASP A 50 6.07 9.85 -20.71
C ASP A 50 7.26 9.25 -19.97
N PHE A 51 7.43 9.56 -18.69
CA PHE A 51 8.37 8.91 -17.77
C PHE A 51 7.90 9.04 -16.31
N LYS A 52 8.58 8.33 -15.42
CA LYS A 52 8.33 8.35 -13.98
C LYS A 52 9.60 8.65 -13.21
N ILE A 53 9.45 9.29 -12.04
CA ILE A 53 10.56 9.53 -11.10
C ILE A 53 10.14 8.97 -9.73
N ILE A 54 10.94 8.06 -9.18
CA ILE A 54 10.76 7.56 -7.82
C ILE A 54 11.56 8.44 -6.85
N LEU A 55 10.92 8.94 -5.80
CA LEU A 55 11.51 9.85 -4.79
C LEU A 55 12.29 9.12 -3.69
N GLY A 56 12.87 7.96 -4.00
CA GLY A 56 13.65 7.16 -3.06
C GLY A 56 12.84 6.14 -2.27
N ASP A 57 13.54 5.43 -1.38
CA ASP A 57 13.01 4.34 -0.56
C ASP A 57 12.31 3.25 -1.41
N ILE A 58 13.04 2.83 -2.45
CA ILE A 58 12.61 1.83 -3.43
C ILE A 58 12.61 0.44 -2.82
N VAL A 59 13.50 0.20 -1.87
CA VAL A 59 13.70 -1.07 -1.17
C VAL A 59 13.72 -0.87 0.35
N PRO A 60 13.34 -1.91 1.14
CA PRO A 60 13.31 -1.79 2.60
C PRO A 60 14.71 -1.74 3.22
N LEU A 61 15.70 -2.24 2.52
CA LEU A 61 17.10 -2.30 2.90
C LEU A 61 17.94 -2.38 1.64
N GLY A 62 19.01 -1.58 1.58
CA GLY A 62 19.95 -1.56 0.46
C GLY A 62 20.73 -2.85 0.27
N SER A 63 20.06 -3.96 0.00
CA SER A 63 20.68 -5.25 -0.30
C SER A 63 20.38 -5.71 -1.71
N LYS A 64 21.31 -6.44 -2.31
CA LYS A 64 21.20 -6.91 -3.69
C LYS A 64 19.91 -7.68 -3.94
N LYS A 65 19.52 -8.56 -3.00
CA LYS A 65 18.29 -9.36 -3.10
C LYS A 65 17.04 -8.48 -3.28
N PHE A 66 16.94 -7.40 -2.53
CA PHE A 66 15.77 -6.51 -2.64
C PHE A 66 15.81 -5.69 -3.92
N TYR A 67 17.00 -5.25 -4.34
CA TYR A 67 17.14 -4.54 -5.61
C TYR A 67 16.87 -5.41 -6.82
N ASP A 68 17.32 -6.68 -6.83
CA ASP A 68 16.97 -7.63 -7.90
C ASP A 68 15.44 -7.71 -8.04
N GLY A 69 14.73 -7.92 -6.92
CA GLY A 69 13.25 -8.00 -6.93
C GLY A 69 12.57 -6.71 -7.36
N ALA A 70 13.02 -5.55 -6.86
CA ALA A 70 12.43 -4.26 -7.21
C ALA A 70 12.69 -3.88 -8.67
N ALA A 71 13.92 -4.07 -9.17
CA ALA A 71 14.26 -3.77 -10.55
C ALA A 71 13.54 -4.68 -11.54
N ASP A 72 13.48 -5.98 -11.27
CA ASP A 72 12.73 -6.94 -12.09
C ASP A 72 11.24 -6.57 -12.13
N PHE A 73 10.66 -6.21 -10.98
CA PHE A 73 9.27 -5.77 -10.90
C PHE A 73 9.02 -4.48 -11.72
N ILE A 74 9.85 -3.44 -11.53
CA ILE A 74 9.73 -2.19 -12.29
C ILE A 74 9.83 -2.47 -13.80
N ASN A 75 10.80 -3.30 -14.22
CA ASN A 75 11.00 -3.65 -15.62
C ASN A 75 9.82 -4.43 -16.21
N ALA A 76 9.18 -5.28 -15.41
CA ALA A 76 8.03 -6.06 -15.85
C ALA A 76 6.74 -5.22 -15.94
N VAL A 77 6.53 -4.31 -14.98
CA VAL A 77 5.23 -3.65 -14.77
C VAL A 77 5.15 -2.25 -15.37
N SER A 78 6.26 -1.49 -15.40
CA SER A 78 6.20 -0.10 -15.85
C SER A 78 5.86 0.03 -17.35
N ASN A 79 4.96 0.96 -17.66
CA ASN A 79 4.57 1.30 -19.02
C ASN A 79 5.47 2.39 -19.66
N SER A 80 6.40 2.98 -18.90
CA SER A 80 7.30 4.06 -19.33
C SER A 80 8.68 3.96 -18.67
N PRO A 81 9.69 4.78 -19.07
CA PRO A 81 10.98 4.87 -18.39
C PRO A 81 10.81 5.30 -16.94
N VAL A 82 11.62 4.73 -16.03
CA VAL A 82 11.60 5.01 -14.60
C VAL A 82 12.98 5.47 -14.15
N TYR A 83 13.07 6.73 -13.73
CA TYR A 83 14.20 7.31 -13.05
C TYR A 83 14.01 7.22 -11.54
N ALA A 84 15.08 7.34 -10.76
CA ALA A 84 14.97 7.28 -9.32
C ALA A 84 16.01 8.18 -8.64
N LEU A 85 15.70 8.64 -7.44
CA LEU A 85 16.68 9.17 -6.50
C LEU A 85 16.89 8.21 -5.34
N CYS A 86 17.99 8.37 -4.62
CA CYS A 86 18.36 7.49 -3.50
C CYS A 86 17.67 7.96 -2.22
N GLY A 87 16.90 7.08 -1.58
CA GLY A 87 16.36 7.30 -0.24
C GLY A 87 17.29 6.76 0.86
N ASN A 88 16.90 6.93 2.12
CA ASN A 88 17.72 6.50 3.25
C ASN A 88 17.71 4.96 3.44
N HIS A 89 16.73 4.25 2.91
CA HIS A 89 16.70 2.79 2.85
C HIS A 89 17.51 2.21 1.69
N ASP A 90 17.82 3.01 0.67
CA ASP A 90 18.42 2.59 -0.60
C ASP A 90 19.96 2.56 -0.61
N THR A 91 20.64 2.90 0.45
CA THR A 91 22.04 3.36 0.48
C THR A 91 23.07 2.45 -0.19
N ASP A 92 23.02 1.14 0.07
CA ASP A 92 23.94 0.16 -0.53
C ASP A 92 23.39 -0.34 -1.87
N PHE A 93 24.25 -0.71 -2.77
CA PHE A 93 23.91 -1.24 -4.11
C PHE A 93 23.08 -0.33 -5.04
N TYR A 94 22.52 0.81 -4.58
CA TYR A 94 21.76 1.73 -5.44
C TYR A 94 22.44 2.00 -6.78
N GLY A 95 23.74 2.30 -6.75
CA GLY A 95 24.54 2.59 -7.94
C GLY A 95 24.65 1.45 -8.95
N GLU A 96 24.48 0.20 -8.53
CA GLU A 96 24.48 -0.95 -9.45
C GLU A 96 23.21 -0.99 -10.32
N TYR A 97 22.08 -0.54 -9.78
CA TYR A 97 20.76 -0.61 -10.44
C TYR A 97 20.34 0.71 -11.08
N PHE A 98 20.47 1.83 -10.37
CA PHE A 98 20.00 3.14 -10.81
C PHE A 98 21.10 4.12 -11.21
N GLY A 99 22.37 3.82 -10.91
CA GLY A 99 23.51 4.62 -11.31
C GLY A 99 23.84 5.78 -10.35
N LEU A 100 24.12 6.94 -10.91
CA LEU A 100 24.53 8.12 -10.13
C LEU A 100 23.40 8.64 -9.25
N LYS A 101 23.73 9.12 -8.04
CA LYS A 101 22.80 9.69 -7.07
C LYS A 101 22.55 11.19 -7.29
N ASN A 102 23.55 11.88 -7.87
CA ASN A 102 23.45 13.30 -8.24
C ASN A 102 23.47 13.42 -9.75
N TYR A 103 22.38 13.87 -10.35
CA TYR A 103 22.28 14.01 -11.81
C TYR A 103 21.17 14.98 -12.22
N THR A 104 21.21 15.41 -13.48
CA THR A 104 20.14 16.19 -14.10
C THR A 104 19.44 15.40 -15.19
N LEU A 105 18.15 15.74 -15.38
CA LEU A 105 17.42 15.45 -16.62
C LEU A 105 16.98 16.81 -17.18
N ALA A 106 17.51 17.21 -18.32
CA ALA A 106 17.23 18.48 -18.95
C ALA A 106 16.38 18.28 -20.20
N SER A 107 15.14 18.74 -20.19
CA SER A 107 14.31 18.86 -21.38
C SER A 107 14.35 20.30 -21.92
N PRO A 108 13.78 20.58 -23.09
CA PRO A 108 13.57 21.95 -23.54
C PRO A 108 12.80 22.83 -22.56
N GLU A 109 11.84 22.23 -21.82
CA GLU A 109 10.88 22.95 -20.98
C GLU A 109 11.29 22.99 -19.49
N VAL A 110 11.92 21.91 -18.96
CA VAL A 110 12.18 21.73 -17.54
C VAL A 110 13.58 21.17 -17.30
N LEU A 111 14.24 21.69 -16.29
CA LEU A 111 15.44 21.12 -15.69
C LEU A 111 15.10 20.41 -14.39
N PHE A 112 15.26 19.11 -14.34
CA PHE A 112 15.19 18.31 -13.12
C PHE A 112 16.62 18.21 -12.53
N ILE A 113 16.80 18.61 -11.28
CA ILE A 113 18.06 18.46 -10.53
C ILE A 113 17.80 17.48 -9.40
N ILE A 114 18.39 16.29 -9.52
CA ILE A 114 18.27 15.20 -8.56
C ILE A 114 19.50 15.22 -7.66
N LEU A 115 19.27 15.29 -6.34
CA LEU A 115 20.32 15.45 -5.33
C LEU A 115 20.26 14.33 -4.30
N ASP A 116 21.39 13.78 -3.94
CA ASP A 116 21.52 12.83 -2.84
C ASP A 116 21.54 13.52 -1.49
N ASN A 117 20.52 13.27 -0.66
CA ASN A 117 20.49 13.61 0.75
C ASN A 117 20.06 12.43 1.63
N SER A 118 20.27 11.21 1.15
CA SER A 118 19.88 9.97 1.85
C SER A 118 20.45 9.86 3.26
N SER A 119 21.55 10.54 3.55
CA SER A 119 22.19 10.64 4.88
C SER A 119 21.69 11.82 5.73
N ARG A 120 20.59 12.48 5.36
CA ARG A 120 20.02 13.69 5.99
C ARG A 120 20.85 14.97 5.80
N VAL A 121 21.90 14.90 5.00
CA VAL A 121 22.78 16.04 4.70
C VAL A 121 23.06 16.07 3.19
N PHE A 122 23.34 17.25 2.67
CA PHE A 122 23.97 17.38 1.37
C PHE A 122 25.49 17.34 1.53
N SER A 123 26.13 16.38 0.91
CA SER A 123 27.60 16.31 0.89
C SER A 123 28.21 17.51 0.15
N GLY A 124 29.49 17.77 0.36
CA GLY A 124 30.21 18.78 -0.42
C GLY A 124 30.10 18.52 -1.93
N GLU A 125 30.23 17.24 -2.35
CA GLU A 125 30.06 16.84 -3.75
C GLU A 125 28.65 17.15 -4.29
N THR A 126 27.61 16.91 -3.47
CA THR A 126 26.22 17.21 -3.85
C THR A 126 25.99 18.73 -4.01
N LEU A 127 26.56 19.54 -3.09
CA LEU A 127 26.44 20.99 -3.17
C LEU A 127 27.21 21.58 -4.38
N ASP A 128 28.42 21.07 -4.66
CA ASP A 128 29.17 21.46 -5.85
C ASP A 128 28.42 21.08 -7.12
N PHE A 129 27.85 19.87 -7.17
CA PHE A 129 27.01 19.45 -8.30
C PHE A 129 25.77 20.33 -8.48
N LEU A 130 25.09 20.71 -7.41
CA LEU A 130 23.92 21.62 -7.48
C LEU A 130 24.33 22.97 -8.11
N LYS A 131 25.45 23.52 -7.70
CA LYS A 131 25.99 24.76 -8.27
C LYS A 131 26.31 24.61 -9.75
N ASP A 132 27.06 23.57 -10.11
CA ASP A 132 27.42 23.27 -11.50
C ASP A 132 26.18 23.11 -12.40
N ALA A 133 25.14 22.43 -11.91
CA ALA A 133 23.89 22.23 -12.64
C ALA A 133 23.13 23.53 -12.89
N LEU A 134 23.03 24.39 -11.87
CA LEU A 134 22.36 25.68 -11.99
C LEU A 134 23.15 26.67 -12.90
N GLU A 135 24.47 26.64 -12.87
CA GLU A 135 25.32 27.44 -13.76
C GLU A 135 25.30 26.95 -15.20
N LYS A 136 25.29 25.63 -15.41
CA LYS A 136 25.31 25.01 -16.74
C LYS A 136 24.04 25.27 -17.54
N TYR A 137 22.86 25.18 -16.89
CA TYR A 137 21.58 25.22 -17.58
C TYR A 137 20.85 26.54 -17.36
N SER A 138 20.51 27.21 -18.45
CA SER A 138 19.63 28.39 -18.41
C SER A 138 18.20 27.97 -18.75
N ARG A 139 17.47 27.41 -17.77
CA ARG A 139 16.07 27.03 -17.88
C ARG A 139 15.19 27.90 -16.96
N GLU A 140 13.97 28.17 -17.42
CA GLU A 140 13.00 28.96 -16.66
C GLU A 140 12.17 28.13 -15.69
N ASN A 141 12.08 26.81 -15.92
CA ASN A 141 11.41 25.88 -15.02
C ASN A 141 12.43 24.88 -14.47
N ILE A 142 12.70 24.97 -13.19
CA ILE A 142 13.59 24.07 -12.46
C ILE A 142 12.78 23.33 -11.41
N ILE A 143 12.96 22.02 -11.31
CA ILE A 143 12.45 21.19 -10.23
C ILE A 143 13.65 20.61 -9.49
N LEU A 144 13.69 20.82 -8.18
CA LEU A 144 14.67 20.18 -7.29
C LEU A 144 14.05 18.94 -6.69
N LEU A 145 14.78 17.82 -6.71
CA LEU A 145 14.30 16.55 -6.18
C LEU A 145 15.36 15.96 -5.26
N PHE A 146 14.94 15.61 -4.05
CA PHE A 146 15.76 14.90 -3.07
C PHE A 146 14.84 14.20 -2.07
N HIS A 147 15.32 13.15 -1.41
CA HIS A 147 14.46 12.26 -0.65
C HIS A 147 13.93 12.88 0.65
N ILE A 148 14.83 13.34 1.52
CA ILE A 148 14.46 13.85 2.86
C ILE A 148 14.09 15.32 2.75
N PRO A 149 12.87 15.73 3.15
CA PRO A 149 12.41 17.11 2.96
C PRO A 149 13.22 18.12 3.77
N PRO A 150 13.27 19.41 3.32
CA PRO A 150 13.82 20.48 4.10
C PRO A 150 12.97 20.73 5.36
N PRO A 151 13.41 21.59 6.30
CA PRO A 151 12.60 22.02 7.43
C PRO A 151 11.22 22.48 6.97
N ASN A 152 10.17 22.03 7.65
CA ASN A 152 8.79 22.32 7.29
C ASN A 152 7.90 22.33 8.54
N ARG A 153 6.67 22.82 8.40
CA ARG A 153 5.73 22.96 9.53
C ARG A 153 5.03 21.67 9.95
N PHE A 154 5.15 20.58 9.19
CA PHE A 154 4.37 19.35 9.41
C PHE A 154 5.10 18.32 10.25
N THR A 155 6.43 18.28 10.17
CA THR A 155 7.22 17.25 10.84
C THR A 155 8.59 17.73 11.24
N LYS A 156 9.12 17.11 12.30
CA LYS A 156 10.53 17.19 12.68
C LYS A 156 11.41 16.12 12.01
N ASN A 157 10.79 15.16 11.31
CA ASN A 157 11.49 14.15 10.54
C ASN A 157 11.91 14.68 9.16
N SER A 158 12.75 15.72 9.18
CA SER A 158 13.24 16.48 8.04
C SER A 158 14.75 16.74 8.18
N MET A 159 15.34 17.43 7.23
CA MET A 159 16.69 17.98 7.38
C MET A 159 16.70 19.03 8.50
N SER A 160 17.88 19.29 9.08
CA SER A 160 18.05 20.43 9.98
C SER A 160 18.13 21.75 9.22
N GLU A 161 17.75 22.84 9.86
CA GLU A 161 17.89 24.20 9.31
C GLU A 161 19.32 24.47 8.82
N ALA A 162 20.33 24.07 9.59
CA ALA A 162 21.74 24.29 9.25
C ALA A 162 22.18 23.51 8.00
N GLU A 163 21.63 22.31 7.77
CA GLU A 163 21.93 21.54 6.57
C GLU A 163 21.18 22.08 5.35
N TRP A 164 19.92 22.48 5.54
CA TRP A 164 19.14 23.09 4.46
C TRP A 164 19.75 24.40 3.98
N GLU A 165 20.22 25.28 4.90
CA GLU A 165 20.81 26.57 4.58
C GLU A 165 22.00 26.46 3.61
N LYS A 166 22.76 25.37 3.64
CA LYS A 166 23.87 25.12 2.69
C LYS A 166 23.38 25.07 1.24
N ALA A 167 22.25 24.42 0.98
CA ALA A 167 21.64 24.38 -0.34
C ALA A 167 20.87 25.66 -0.65
N ALA A 168 20.17 26.21 0.35
CA ALA A 168 19.36 27.41 0.21
C ALA A 168 20.20 28.62 -0.30
N VAL A 169 21.38 28.81 0.22
CA VAL A 169 22.32 29.87 -0.24
C VAL A 169 22.64 29.70 -1.73
N ILE A 170 22.79 28.46 -2.21
CA ILE A 170 23.12 28.19 -3.62
C ILE A 170 21.91 28.46 -4.52
N ILE A 171 20.71 28.11 -4.09
CA ILE A 171 19.50 28.23 -4.92
C ILE A 171 18.88 29.64 -4.93
N ARG A 172 19.11 30.48 -3.91
CA ARG A 172 18.52 31.81 -3.79
C ARG A 172 18.67 32.69 -5.03
N PRO A 173 19.83 32.74 -5.73
CA PRO A 173 19.95 33.51 -6.97
C PRO A 173 19.04 33.01 -8.11
N TYR A 174 18.58 31.74 -8.05
CA TYR A 174 17.78 31.10 -9.07
C TYR A 174 16.32 30.89 -8.65
N ILE A 175 15.92 31.39 -7.49
CA ILE A 175 14.65 31.08 -6.82
C ILE A 175 13.42 31.28 -7.71
N LYS A 176 13.42 32.34 -8.55
CA LYS A 176 12.32 32.64 -9.46
C LYS A 176 12.12 31.59 -10.57
N LYS A 177 13.14 30.79 -10.84
CA LYS A 177 13.13 29.73 -11.84
C LYS A 177 12.75 28.37 -11.24
N ILE A 178 12.88 28.21 -9.93
CA ILE A 178 12.54 26.97 -9.24
C ILE A 178 11.04 26.96 -9.01
N LYS A 179 10.34 26.01 -9.65
CA LYS A 179 8.88 25.89 -9.57
C LYS A 179 8.43 25.00 -8.43
N TYR A 180 9.18 23.92 -8.19
CA TYR A 180 8.87 22.92 -7.18
C TYR A 180 10.13 22.39 -6.52
N ILE A 181 9.99 22.06 -5.25
CA ILE A 181 10.88 21.15 -4.50
C ILE A 181 10.07 19.91 -4.19
N LEU A 182 10.56 18.74 -4.60
CA LEU A 182 9.88 17.46 -4.43
C LEU A 182 10.68 16.56 -3.50
N SER A 183 9.99 15.98 -2.51
CA SER A 183 10.60 15.05 -1.55
C SER A 183 9.67 13.88 -1.26
N GLY A 184 10.23 12.75 -0.85
CA GLY A 184 9.57 11.58 -0.29
C GLY A 184 9.69 11.54 1.23
N HIS A 185 10.10 10.38 1.77
CA HIS A 185 10.49 10.13 3.16
C HIS A 185 9.35 10.10 4.18
N LEU A 186 8.29 10.86 3.97
CA LEU A 186 7.10 10.85 4.81
C LEU A 186 5.98 10.21 4.02
N HIS A 187 5.45 9.12 4.55
CA HIS A 187 4.47 8.29 3.86
C HIS A 187 3.07 8.92 3.87
N SER A 188 3.01 10.17 3.44
CA SER A 188 1.82 11.01 3.36
C SER A 188 1.98 12.03 2.24
N PHE A 189 0.97 12.84 2.00
CA PHE A 189 1.05 13.98 1.09
C PHE A 189 0.85 15.28 1.84
N PHE A 190 1.72 16.24 1.62
CA PHE A 190 1.48 17.62 2.04
C PHE A 190 2.19 18.65 1.16
N GLU A 191 1.64 19.87 1.19
CA GLU A 191 2.18 21.04 0.52
C GLU A 191 2.65 22.03 1.57
N ASP A 192 3.85 22.56 1.37
CA ASP A 192 4.42 23.65 2.17
C ASP A 192 5.19 24.61 1.25
N GLU A 193 5.84 25.58 1.83
CA GLU A 193 6.69 26.52 1.13
C GLU A 193 8.03 26.65 1.85
N THR A 194 9.13 26.65 1.10
CA THR A 194 10.46 26.93 1.61
C THR A 194 11.19 27.83 0.64
N GLU A 195 11.90 28.86 1.14
CA GLU A 195 12.57 29.90 0.32
C GLU A 195 11.62 30.59 -0.69
N GLY A 196 10.30 30.60 -0.47
CA GLY A 196 9.32 31.10 -1.44
C GLY A 196 9.02 30.15 -2.58
N VAL A 197 9.46 28.89 -2.51
CA VAL A 197 9.18 27.83 -3.48
C VAL A 197 8.21 26.82 -2.92
N LYS A 198 7.27 26.35 -3.74
CA LYS A 198 6.34 25.30 -3.36
C LYS A 198 7.08 23.98 -3.10
N LEU A 199 6.95 23.47 -1.87
CA LEU A 199 7.44 22.17 -1.43
C LEU A 199 6.30 21.18 -1.48
N LEU A 200 6.49 20.06 -2.20
CA LEU A 200 5.58 18.92 -2.21
C LEU A 200 6.29 17.72 -1.60
N VAL A 201 5.74 17.17 -0.54
CA VAL A 201 6.19 15.92 0.04
C VAL A 201 5.17 14.84 -0.30
N SER A 202 5.65 13.77 -0.93
CA SER A 202 4.83 12.72 -1.50
C SER A 202 5.49 11.37 -1.27
N GLY A 203 5.02 10.62 -0.25
CA GLY A 203 5.53 9.31 0.14
C GLY A 203 4.47 8.20 0.09
N GLY A 204 3.42 8.37 -0.71
CA GLY A 204 2.26 7.46 -0.76
C GLY A 204 2.33 6.34 -1.81
N GLY A 205 3.49 6.05 -2.39
CA GLY A 205 3.63 5.14 -3.54
C GLY A 205 3.54 3.64 -3.25
N GLY A 206 3.55 3.22 -1.98
CA GLY A 206 3.48 1.81 -1.61
C GLY A 206 3.70 1.54 -0.13
N ALA A 207 4.58 2.27 0.51
CA ALA A 207 4.85 2.15 1.94
C ALA A 207 3.62 2.37 2.81
N ARG A 208 3.64 1.87 4.04
CA ARG A 208 2.56 2.06 5.00
C ARG A 208 2.35 3.55 5.25
N ILE A 209 1.13 4.01 5.06
CA ILE A 209 0.78 5.41 5.29
C ILE A 209 0.98 5.80 6.75
N GLU A 210 1.63 6.93 6.98
CA GLU A 210 1.84 7.55 8.28
C GLU A 210 0.81 8.66 8.50
N PHE A 211 0.21 8.66 9.68
CA PHE A 211 -0.62 9.76 10.14
C PHE A 211 0.27 10.75 10.90
N VAL A 212 0.61 11.84 10.26
CA VAL A 212 1.29 12.95 10.92
C VAL A 212 0.20 13.92 11.40
N ASP A 213 0.34 14.48 12.56
CA ASP A 213 -0.64 15.25 13.33
C ASP A 213 -1.92 15.71 12.58
N GLY A 214 -3.06 15.05 12.87
CA GLY A 214 -4.35 15.27 12.19
C GLY A 214 -4.99 16.65 12.40
N SER A 215 -4.29 17.61 13.04
CA SER A 215 -4.73 18.99 13.21
C SER A 215 -4.44 19.90 12.01
N ILE A 216 -3.80 19.38 10.95
CA ILE A 216 -3.37 20.16 9.80
C ILE A 216 -4.18 19.79 8.57
N ASP A 217 -5.12 20.66 8.18
CA ASP A 217 -6.08 20.47 7.06
C ASP A 217 -5.46 20.15 5.68
N SER A 218 -4.19 20.50 5.47
CA SER A 218 -3.48 20.27 4.21
C SER A 218 -2.77 18.92 4.12
N MET A 219 -2.87 18.08 5.14
CA MET A 219 -2.23 16.79 5.19
C MET A 219 -3.15 15.68 4.78
N LYS A 220 -2.72 14.84 3.85
CA LYS A 220 -3.50 13.74 3.31
C LYS A 220 -2.75 12.42 3.48
N ALA A 221 -3.26 11.59 4.38
CA ALA A 221 -2.78 10.23 4.61
C ALA A 221 -3.49 9.24 3.69
N PHE A 222 -2.97 9.02 2.49
CA PHE A 222 -3.54 8.08 1.50
C PHE A 222 -2.47 7.62 0.50
N HIS A 223 -2.67 6.46 -0.11
CA HIS A 223 -1.81 6.01 -1.19
C HIS A 223 -2.05 6.84 -2.45
N HIS A 224 -0.98 7.41 -2.99
CA HIS A 224 -1.04 8.33 -4.13
C HIS A 224 0.27 8.35 -4.91
N CYS A 225 0.19 8.95 -6.07
CA CYS A 225 1.34 9.51 -6.80
C CYS A 225 0.95 10.88 -7.36
N LEU A 226 1.93 11.64 -7.82
CA LEU A 226 1.70 12.93 -8.47
C LEU A 226 1.86 12.78 -9.97
N ASN A 227 0.99 13.43 -10.74
CA ASN A 227 1.13 13.55 -12.19
C ASN A 227 1.28 15.02 -12.54
N PHE A 228 2.40 15.35 -13.19
CA PHE A 228 2.72 16.71 -13.64
C PHE A 228 2.44 16.83 -15.13
N TYR A 229 1.85 17.94 -15.53
CA TYR A 229 1.51 18.22 -16.94
C TYR A 229 1.56 19.72 -17.23
N PHE A 230 1.70 20.06 -18.51
CA PHE A 230 1.64 21.45 -18.95
C PHE A 230 0.22 21.84 -19.33
N MET A 231 -0.24 22.99 -18.83
CA MET A 231 -1.47 23.63 -19.23
C MET A 231 -1.20 25.13 -19.46
N GLU A 232 -1.49 25.62 -20.66
CA GLU A 232 -1.24 27.02 -21.07
C GLU A 232 0.20 27.51 -20.84
N GLY A 233 1.17 26.60 -20.92
CA GLY A 233 2.59 26.87 -20.71
C GLY A 233 3.06 26.83 -19.26
N GLU A 234 2.14 26.64 -18.32
CA GLU A 234 2.48 26.45 -16.91
C GLU A 234 2.56 24.97 -16.54
N LEU A 235 3.51 24.65 -15.68
CA LEU A 235 3.66 23.29 -15.13
C LEU A 235 2.79 23.16 -13.89
N LEU A 236 1.78 22.29 -13.98
CA LEU A 236 0.81 21.98 -12.93
C LEU A 236 0.95 20.54 -12.48
N PHE A 237 0.37 20.20 -11.34
CA PHE A 237 0.28 18.82 -10.87
C PHE A 237 -1.12 18.50 -10.34
N GLU A 238 -1.42 17.21 -10.37
CA GLU A 238 -2.56 16.61 -9.66
C GLU A 238 -2.07 15.43 -8.83
N HIS A 239 -2.70 15.17 -7.71
CA HIS A 239 -2.49 13.93 -6.98
C HIS A 239 -3.50 12.88 -7.43
N ILE A 240 -3.00 11.69 -7.73
CA ILE A 240 -3.80 10.55 -8.16
C ILE A 240 -3.86 9.57 -7.01
N THR A 241 -5.05 9.35 -6.46
CA THR A 241 -5.25 8.36 -5.40
C THR A 241 -5.12 6.96 -5.97
N LEU A 242 -4.36 6.11 -5.30
CA LEU A 242 -4.16 4.71 -5.68
C LEU A 242 -5.18 3.78 -5.01
N ASP A 243 -5.86 4.26 -3.99
CA ASP A 243 -6.94 3.55 -3.32
C ASP A 243 -8.19 3.49 -4.21
N GLY A 244 -8.76 2.31 -4.35
CA GLY A 244 -10.00 2.10 -5.11
C GLY A 244 -9.89 2.08 -6.63
N ARG A 245 -8.73 2.32 -7.23
CA ARG A 245 -8.54 2.04 -8.65
C ARG A 245 -8.30 0.55 -8.84
N ASN A 246 -9.15 -0.08 -9.66
CA ASN A 246 -8.82 -1.39 -10.21
C ASN A 246 -7.55 -1.22 -11.04
N TYR A 247 -6.42 -1.65 -10.49
CA TYR A 247 -5.31 -2.09 -11.32
C TYR A 247 -5.93 -3.15 -12.23
N GLU A 248 -5.88 -2.94 -13.56
CA GLU A 248 -6.09 -4.06 -14.47
C GLU A 248 -4.98 -5.04 -14.13
N ALA A 249 -5.35 -5.97 -13.26
CA ALA A 249 -4.44 -7.00 -12.82
C ALA A 249 -3.82 -7.62 -14.06
N GLU A 250 -2.57 -8.04 -13.91
CA GLU A 250 -2.04 -9.09 -14.76
C GLU A 250 -3.19 -10.02 -15.09
N VAL A 251 -3.50 -10.20 -16.37
CA VAL A 251 -4.55 -11.13 -16.77
C VAL A 251 -4.07 -12.49 -16.29
N LEU A 252 -4.50 -12.83 -15.06
CA LEU A 252 -4.16 -14.08 -14.44
C LEU A 252 -4.77 -15.17 -15.35
N ASP A 253 -3.92 -15.96 -16.00
CA ASP A 253 -4.43 -17.14 -16.68
C ASP A 253 -5.12 -18.07 -15.65
N GLU A 254 -5.96 -18.98 -16.14
CA GLU A 254 -6.72 -19.88 -15.27
C GLU A 254 -5.82 -20.74 -14.37
N THR A 255 -4.63 -21.08 -14.83
CA THR A 255 -3.66 -21.90 -14.08
C THR A 255 -3.10 -21.14 -12.90
N LEU A 256 -2.60 -19.90 -13.13
CA LEU A 256 -2.07 -19.05 -12.06
C LEU A 256 -3.17 -18.66 -11.07
N ARG A 257 -4.36 -18.34 -11.56
CA ARG A 257 -5.54 -18.08 -10.70
C ARG A 257 -5.84 -19.29 -9.83
N GLY A 258 -5.79 -20.51 -10.40
CA GLY A 258 -5.96 -21.77 -9.67
C GLY A 258 -4.91 -21.96 -8.57
N PHE A 259 -3.64 -21.66 -8.86
CA PHE A 259 -2.56 -21.75 -7.88
C PHE A 259 -2.74 -20.75 -6.73
N LEU A 260 -3.03 -19.48 -7.03
CA LEU A 260 -3.27 -18.45 -6.02
C LEU A 260 -4.49 -18.77 -5.14
N MET A 261 -5.58 -19.25 -5.74
CA MET A 261 -6.77 -19.66 -5.00
C MET A 261 -6.50 -20.86 -4.10
N ASN A 262 -5.75 -21.85 -4.58
CA ASN A 262 -5.36 -23.01 -3.77
C ASN A 262 -4.42 -22.59 -2.62
N ALA A 263 -3.44 -21.74 -2.87
CA ALA A 263 -2.57 -21.19 -1.84
C ALA A 263 -3.40 -20.43 -0.79
N PHE A 264 -4.25 -19.50 -1.20
CA PHE A 264 -5.14 -18.75 -0.30
C PHE A 264 -5.94 -19.70 0.63
N LYS A 265 -6.60 -20.71 0.07
CA LYS A 265 -7.39 -21.70 0.87
C LYS A 265 -6.53 -22.47 1.86
N ASN A 266 -5.32 -22.88 1.46
CA ASN A 266 -4.42 -23.64 2.31
C ASN A 266 -3.89 -22.80 3.47
N GLU A 267 -3.53 -21.52 3.21
CA GLU A 267 -3.05 -20.62 4.26
C GLU A 267 -4.17 -20.24 5.24
N CYS A 268 -5.41 -20.02 4.76
CA CYS A 268 -6.57 -19.84 5.64
C CYS A 268 -6.76 -21.05 6.57
N ALA A 269 -6.66 -22.26 6.02
CA ALA A 269 -6.78 -23.48 6.81
C ALA A 269 -5.61 -23.69 7.78
N ALA A 270 -4.38 -23.34 7.39
CA ALA A 270 -3.21 -23.38 8.24
C ALA A 270 -3.32 -22.38 9.40
N HIS A 271 -3.70 -21.13 9.11
CA HIS A 271 -3.97 -20.10 10.12
C HIS A 271 -4.89 -20.61 11.23
N LEU A 272 -6.06 -21.14 10.88
CA LEU A 272 -7.01 -21.63 11.85
C LEU A 272 -6.51 -22.87 12.61
N LYS A 273 -5.88 -23.83 11.91
CA LYS A 273 -5.29 -25.02 12.57
C LYS A 273 -4.23 -24.63 13.60
N TYR A 274 -3.32 -23.73 13.26
CA TYR A 274 -2.26 -23.31 14.18
C TYR A 274 -2.80 -22.51 15.36
N LYS A 275 -3.85 -21.73 15.16
CA LYS A 275 -4.57 -21.07 16.26
C LYS A 275 -5.16 -22.08 17.25
N PHE A 276 -5.78 -23.16 16.74
CA PHE A 276 -6.25 -24.26 17.56
C PHE A 276 -5.12 -24.97 18.29
N TYR A 277 -4.02 -25.25 17.61
CA TYR A 277 -2.85 -25.92 18.23
C TYR A 277 -2.20 -25.05 19.30
N ALA A 278 -2.18 -23.73 19.13
CA ALA A 278 -1.72 -22.79 20.15
C ALA A 278 -2.59 -22.86 21.43
N MET A 279 -3.90 -22.89 21.26
CA MET A 279 -4.83 -23.01 22.39
C MET A 279 -4.67 -24.36 23.11
N ASP A 280 -4.57 -25.46 22.38
CA ASP A 280 -4.37 -26.79 22.92
C ASP A 280 -3.04 -26.91 23.69
N ALA A 281 -1.94 -26.43 23.10
CA ALA A 281 -0.64 -26.42 23.77
C ALA A 281 -0.65 -25.60 25.05
N ARG A 282 -1.33 -24.44 25.07
CA ARG A 282 -1.51 -23.62 26.25
C ARG A 282 -2.29 -24.35 27.35
N SER A 283 -3.37 -25.03 27.00
CA SER A 283 -4.16 -25.80 27.95
C SER A 283 -3.37 -26.93 28.64
N LYS A 284 -2.28 -27.40 27.99
CA LYS A 284 -1.37 -28.42 28.49
C LYS A 284 -0.12 -27.82 29.18
N GLY A 285 -0.08 -26.51 29.40
CA GLY A 285 1.05 -25.82 30.03
C GLY A 285 2.30 -25.68 29.14
N MET A 286 2.20 -25.96 27.84
CA MET A 286 3.29 -25.88 26.87
C MET A 286 3.40 -24.47 26.26
N GLU A 287 3.73 -23.47 27.04
CA GLU A 287 3.67 -22.07 26.66
C GLU A 287 4.61 -21.73 25.48
N GLY A 288 5.84 -22.29 25.43
CA GLY A 288 6.76 -22.08 24.30
C GLY A 288 6.21 -22.62 22.97
N VAL A 289 5.61 -23.81 22.99
CA VAL A 289 4.97 -24.40 21.80
C VAL A 289 3.72 -23.60 21.41
N SER A 290 2.94 -23.16 22.38
CA SER A 290 1.78 -22.29 22.15
C SER A 290 2.17 -21.01 21.40
N ARG A 291 3.24 -20.32 21.85
CA ARG A 291 3.75 -19.10 21.16
C ARG A 291 4.26 -19.36 19.76
N LEU A 292 4.93 -20.50 19.54
CA LEU A 292 5.36 -20.88 18.19
C LEU A 292 4.17 -21.03 17.24
N PHE A 293 3.13 -21.79 17.66
CA PHE A 293 1.92 -21.94 16.86
C PHE A 293 1.17 -20.63 16.65
N ALA A 294 1.11 -19.77 17.65
CA ALA A 294 0.50 -18.45 17.51
C ALA A 294 1.22 -17.57 16.46
N ALA A 295 2.57 -17.53 16.53
CA ALA A 295 3.38 -16.78 15.56
C ALA A 295 3.24 -17.34 14.13
N ALA A 296 3.23 -18.67 13.98
CA ALA A 296 2.97 -19.30 12.68
C ALA A 296 1.56 -18.98 12.17
N SER A 297 0.55 -19.04 13.04
CA SER A 297 -0.82 -18.66 12.68
C SER A 297 -0.90 -17.24 12.13
N ASP A 298 -0.28 -16.28 12.78
CA ASP A 298 -0.24 -14.89 12.31
C ASP A 298 0.47 -14.76 10.96
N ALA A 299 1.57 -15.50 10.73
CA ALA A 299 2.26 -15.51 9.44
C ALA A 299 1.34 -16.02 8.31
N GLU A 300 0.62 -17.13 8.53
CA GLU A 300 -0.29 -17.70 7.52
C GLU A 300 -1.48 -16.77 7.22
N PHE A 301 -1.94 -15.98 8.18
CA PHE A 301 -2.92 -14.93 7.93
C PHE A 301 -2.41 -13.91 6.91
N TYR A 302 -1.15 -13.44 7.05
CA TYR A 302 -0.57 -12.50 6.09
C TYR A 302 -0.31 -13.13 4.72
N HIS A 303 0.09 -14.40 4.67
CA HIS A 303 0.22 -15.13 3.40
C HIS A 303 -1.13 -15.22 2.68
N ALA A 304 -2.19 -15.62 3.38
CA ALA A 304 -3.54 -15.67 2.82
C ALA A 304 -4.00 -14.30 2.29
N MET A 305 -3.81 -13.22 3.07
CA MET A 305 -4.11 -11.86 2.64
C MET A 305 -3.38 -11.47 1.34
N ASN A 306 -2.10 -11.82 1.23
CA ASN A 306 -1.30 -11.49 0.05
C ASN A 306 -1.80 -12.25 -1.19
N HIS A 307 -2.10 -13.53 -1.06
CA HIS A 307 -2.68 -14.31 -2.16
C HIS A 307 -4.06 -13.79 -2.57
N PHE A 308 -4.91 -13.43 -1.61
CA PHE A 308 -6.23 -12.84 -1.89
C PHE A 308 -6.14 -11.52 -2.64
N LYS A 309 -5.18 -10.65 -2.25
CA LYS A 309 -4.91 -9.39 -2.98
C LYS A 309 -4.41 -9.66 -4.40
N SER A 310 -3.52 -10.64 -4.58
CA SER A 310 -3.01 -11.03 -5.90
C SER A 310 -4.11 -11.60 -6.81
N LEU A 311 -5.16 -12.17 -6.24
CA LEU A 311 -6.37 -12.60 -6.95
C LEU A 311 -7.32 -11.45 -7.32
N ASN A 312 -7.03 -10.20 -6.91
CA ASN A 312 -7.99 -9.09 -6.90
C ASN A 312 -9.26 -9.44 -6.11
N GLY A 313 -9.09 -10.17 -5.01
CA GLY A 313 -10.20 -10.61 -4.18
C GLY A 313 -10.91 -9.47 -3.46
N SER A 314 -10.21 -8.39 -3.11
CA SER A 314 -10.81 -7.21 -2.51
C SER A 314 -11.20 -6.19 -3.58
N LYS A 315 -12.47 -5.80 -3.59
CA LYS A 315 -13.10 -4.88 -4.53
C LYS A 315 -13.68 -3.68 -3.78
N THR A 316 -14.63 -2.99 -4.39
CA THR A 316 -15.41 -1.95 -3.67
C THR A 316 -16.22 -2.57 -2.53
N VAL A 317 -16.56 -1.78 -1.51
CA VAL A 317 -17.39 -2.24 -0.39
C VAL A 317 -18.70 -2.85 -0.88
N ALA A 318 -19.35 -2.21 -1.85
CA ALA A 318 -20.61 -2.71 -2.42
C ALA A 318 -20.46 -4.05 -3.15
N GLU A 319 -19.32 -4.29 -3.82
CA GLU A 319 -19.02 -5.58 -4.46
C GLU A 319 -18.68 -6.64 -3.43
N ASN A 320 -17.91 -6.30 -2.38
CA ASN A 320 -17.57 -7.21 -1.29
C ASN A 320 -18.82 -7.64 -0.52
N LEU A 321 -19.78 -6.72 -0.27
CA LEU A 321 -21.06 -7.08 0.35
C LEU A 321 -21.87 -8.05 -0.52
N ARG A 322 -21.88 -7.85 -1.84
CA ARG A 322 -22.56 -8.77 -2.77
C ARG A 322 -21.92 -10.14 -2.84
N ASP A 323 -20.60 -10.18 -2.86
CA ASP A 323 -19.82 -11.43 -2.84
C ASP A 323 -20.09 -12.21 -1.56
N SER A 324 -20.02 -11.54 -0.40
CA SER A 324 -20.35 -12.12 0.90
C SER A 324 -21.78 -12.66 0.92
N PHE A 325 -22.78 -11.88 0.51
CA PHE A 325 -24.16 -12.35 0.44
C PHE A 325 -24.31 -13.60 -0.45
N SER A 326 -23.64 -13.61 -1.61
CA SER A 326 -23.69 -14.76 -2.53
C SER A 326 -23.07 -16.01 -1.93
N GLY A 327 -21.99 -15.87 -1.17
CA GLY A 327 -21.36 -16.97 -0.42
C GLY A 327 -22.32 -17.54 0.63
N GLU A 328 -22.85 -16.70 1.49
CA GLU A 328 -23.80 -17.10 2.54
C GLU A 328 -25.08 -17.74 1.97
N ASP A 329 -25.59 -17.18 0.86
CA ASP A 329 -26.78 -17.75 0.21
C ASP A 329 -26.50 -19.15 -0.36
N TYR A 330 -25.34 -19.38 -0.97
CA TYR A 330 -24.92 -20.72 -1.40
C TYR A 330 -24.77 -21.69 -0.22
N GLU A 331 -24.14 -21.26 0.87
CA GLU A 331 -23.96 -22.07 2.08
C GLU A 331 -25.30 -22.48 2.70
N VAL A 332 -26.24 -21.55 2.79
CA VAL A 332 -27.59 -21.79 3.32
C VAL A 332 -28.44 -22.61 2.39
N SER A 333 -28.38 -22.31 1.08
CA SER A 333 -29.35 -22.90 0.13
C SER A 333 -28.92 -24.24 -0.40
N VAL A 334 -27.60 -24.51 -0.48
CA VAL A 334 -27.02 -25.73 -1.10
C VAL A 334 -26.11 -26.47 -0.13
N MET A 335 -24.95 -25.87 0.20
CA MET A 335 -23.82 -26.59 0.80
C MET A 335 -24.16 -27.27 2.12
N TYR A 336 -24.57 -26.50 3.14
CA TYR A 336 -24.86 -27.10 4.45
C TYR A 336 -26.10 -27.99 4.45
N ARG A 337 -27.05 -27.78 3.55
CA ARG A 337 -28.21 -28.70 3.42
C ARG A 337 -27.78 -30.08 2.93
N GLU A 338 -26.95 -30.14 1.89
CA GLU A 338 -26.41 -31.38 1.37
C GLU A 338 -25.55 -32.11 2.41
N TYR A 339 -24.66 -31.37 3.09
CA TYR A 339 -23.78 -31.97 4.09
C TYR A 339 -24.54 -32.50 5.29
N LEU A 340 -25.54 -31.76 5.78
CA LEU A 340 -26.40 -32.15 6.89
C LEU A 340 -27.23 -33.38 6.54
N GLU A 341 -27.81 -33.42 5.34
CA GLU A 341 -28.58 -34.56 4.85
C GLU A 341 -27.71 -35.85 4.78
N TYR A 342 -26.51 -35.72 4.19
CA TYR A 342 -25.55 -36.82 4.11
C TYR A 342 -25.13 -37.31 5.52
N ALA A 343 -24.80 -36.40 6.43
CA ALA A 343 -24.39 -36.77 7.79
C ALA A 343 -25.51 -37.48 8.57
N ARG A 344 -26.76 -37.02 8.44
CA ARG A 344 -27.92 -37.66 9.07
C ARG A 344 -28.20 -39.02 8.49
N LYS A 345 -28.18 -39.15 7.17
CA LYS A 345 -28.42 -40.45 6.47
C LYS A 345 -27.40 -41.52 6.86
N ASN A 346 -26.17 -41.11 7.17
CA ASN A 346 -25.08 -42.04 7.51
C ASN A 346 -24.76 -42.08 9.01
N ASN A 347 -25.62 -41.52 9.87
CA ASN A 347 -25.50 -41.52 11.34
C ASN A 347 -24.20 -40.86 11.87
N PHE A 348 -23.67 -39.83 11.19
CA PHE A 348 -22.53 -39.04 11.64
C PHE A 348 -23.00 -37.92 12.56
N GLY A 349 -23.36 -38.22 13.81
CA GLY A 349 -24.03 -37.29 14.75
C GLY A 349 -23.23 -36.01 14.98
N LEU A 350 -21.92 -36.08 15.27
CA LEU A 350 -21.10 -34.90 15.49
C LEU A 350 -20.99 -34.00 14.26
N ALA A 351 -20.83 -34.57 13.08
CA ALA A 351 -20.82 -33.80 11.84
C ALA A 351 -22.18 -33.14 11.56
N ALA A 352 -23.29 -33.88 11.82
CA ALA A 352 -24.64 -33.34 11.66
C ALA A 352 -24.89 -32.14 12.59
N TYR A 353 -24.41 -32.16 13.85
CA TYR A 353 -24.49 -31.00 14.74
C TYR A 353 -23.65 -29.83 14.25
N SER A 354 -22.41 -30.09 13.82
CA SER A 354 -21.53 -29.03 13.28
C SER A 354 -22.14 -28.32 12.07
N PHE A 355 -22.70 -29.10 11.11
CA PHE A 355 -23.35 -28.54 9.93
C PHE A 355 -24.67 -27.83 10.26
N LEU A 356 -25.41 -28.29 11.27
CA LEU A 356 -26.65 -27.64 11.70
C LEU A 356 -26.36 -26.31 12.36
N ASP A 357 -25.40 -26.25 13.29
CA ASP A 357 -24.99 -25.01 13.97
C ASP A 357 -24.51 -23.96 12.96
N ALA A 358 -23.67 -24.36 12.00
CA ALA A 358 -23.23 -23.49 10.93
C ALA A 358 -24.42 -23.02 10.07
N LEU A 359 -25.27 -23.93 9.57
CA LEU A 359 -26.43 -23.56 8.77
C LEU A 359 -27.33 -22.50 9.45
N GLU A 360 -27.55 -22.61 10.76
CA GLU A 360 -28.37 -21.63 11.48
C GLU A 360 -27.63 -20.28 11.66
N ALA A 361 -26.31 -20.29 11.78
CA ALA A 361 -25.50 -19.07 11.81
C ALA A 361 -25.50 -18.35 10.45
N GLU A 362 -25.27 -19.10 9.35
CA GLU A 362 -25.18 -18.54 7.99
C GLU A 362 -26.53 -17.94 7.51
N LYS A 363 -27.65 -18.44 7.98
CA LYS A 363 -28.96 -17.79 7.74
C LYS A 363 -29.00 -16.35 8.27
N VAL A 364 -28.37 -16.13 9.42
CA VAL A 364 -28.29 -14.78 10.01
C VAL A 364 -27.29 -13.93 9.25
N HIS A 365 -26.11 -14.44 8.94
CA HIS A 365 -25.11 -13.74 8.15
C HIS A 365 -25.69 -13.28 6.80
N ARG A 366 -26.36 -14.19 6.07
CA ARG A 366 -27.05 -13.85 4.82
C ARG A 366 -28.01 -12.68 4.99
N SER A 367 -28.84 -12.70 6.04
CA SER A 367 -29.79 -11.63 6.30
C SER A 367 -29.11 -10.29 6.67
N LEU A 368 -28.00 -10.34 7.41
CA LEU A 368 -27.22 -9.17 7.76
C LEU A 368 -26.55 -8.55 6.52
N PHE A 369 -25.97 -9.36 5.62
CA PHE A 369 -25.39 -8.86 4.37
C PHE A 369 -26.46 -8.33 3.40
N GLU A 370 -27.63 -8.97 3.29
CA GLU A 370 -28.75 -8.47 2.51
C GLU A 370 -29.19 -7.08 2.97
N LYS A 371 -29.33 -6.89 4.28
CA LYS A 371 -29.65 -5.60 4.87
C LYS A 371 -28.54 -4.58 4.62
N ALA A 372 -27.27 -4.96 4.85
CA ALA A 372 -26.13 -4.07 4.64
C ALA A 372 -26.03 -3.61 3.18
N MET A 373 -26.31 -4.47 2.19
CA MET A 373 -26.40 -4.08 0.78
C MET A 373 -27.49 -3.06 0.52
N ALA A 374 -28.67 -3.24 1.12
CA ALA A 374 -29.78 -2.30 0.97
C ALA A 374 -29.43 -0.92 1.59
N ASP A 375 -28.86 -0.92 2.78
CA ASP A 375 -28.47 0.28 3.50
C ASP A 375 -27.29 1.02 2.81
N ASN A 376 -26.38 0.30 2.14
CA ASN A 376 -25.23 0.84 1.40
C ASN A 376 -25.54 1.20 -0.07
N ALA A 377 -26.75 1.03 -0.56
CA ALA A 377 -27.09 1.19 -1.98
C ALA A 377 -26.72 2.58 -2.56
N GLY A 378 -26.62 3.63 -1.72
CA GLY A 378 -26.15 4.96 -2.09
C GLY A 378 -24.65 5.20 -1.89
N GLY A 379 -23.86 4.18 -1.54
CA GLY A 379 -22.43 4.31 -1.22
C GLY A 379 -22.14 4.88 0.18
N SER A 380 -23.18 5.06 1.00
CA SER A 380 -23.05 5.52 2.39
C SER A 380 -22.76 4.35 3.33
N ASP A 381 -22.14 4.64 4.47
CA ASP A 381 -21.94 3.64 5.51
C ASP A 381 -23.27 3.21 6.13
N ILE A 382 -23.31 1.96 6.64
CA ILE A 382 -24.45 1.45 7.39
C ILE A 382 -24.44 2.02 8.82
N ALA A 383 -25.60 2.05 9.46
CA ALA A 383 -25.68 2.50 10.84
C ALA A 383 -24.80 1.64 11.77
N VAL A 384 -23.93 2.28 12.55
CA VAL A 384 -23.08 1.59 13.53
C VAL A 384 -23.97 0.87 14.57
N SER A 385 -23.79 -0.42 14.68
CA SER A 385 -24.54 -1.30 15.58
C SER A 385 -23.62 -2.17 16.41
N ALA A 386 -24.09 -2.62 17.56
CA ALA A 386 -23.38 -3.62 18.33
C ALA A 386 -23.62 -5.02 17.75
N TYR A 387 -22.55 -5.70 17.39
CA TYR A 387 -22.58 -7.11 17.01
C TYR A 387 -22.01 -7.97 18.13
N HIS A 388 -22.53 -9.16 18.28
CA HIS A 388 -22.03 -10.15 19.22
C HIS A 388 -21.94 -11.50 18.52
N THR A 389 -20.95 -12.31 18.89
CA THR A 389 -20.76 -13.65 18.31
C THR A 389 -20.69 -14.70 19.41
N CYS A 390 -21.41 -15.78 19.26
CA CYS A 390 -21.32 -16.96 20.12
C CYS A 390 -20.05 -17.75 19.74
N VAL A 391 -19.09 -17.85 20.66
CA VAL A 391 -17.83 -18.58 20.41
C VAL A 391 -17.99 -20.11 20.38
N SER A 392 -19.18 -20.61 20.70
CA SER A 392 -19.48 -22.06 20.64
C SER A 392 -20.00 -22.52 19.29
N CYS A 393 -20.79 -21.69 18.57
CA CYS A 393 -21.43 -22.10 17.33
C CYS A 393 -21.32 -21.05 16.18
N GLY A 394 -20.65 -19.93 16.41
CA GLY A 394 -20.49 -18.89 15.39
C GLY A 394 -21.70 -17.96 15.21
N HIS A 395 -22.85 -18.24 15.83
CA HIS A 395 -24.06 -17.43 15.64
C HIS A 395 -23.82 -15.95 15.98
N THR A 396 -24.20 -15.06 15.08
CA THR A 396 -24.03 -13.60 15.20
C THR A 396 -25.33 -12.93 15.59
N PHE A 397 -25.26 -12.01 16.53
CA PHE A 397 -26.39 -11.20 17.01
C PHE A 397 -26.19 -9.75 16.61
N HIS A 398 -27.26 -9.19 16.06
CA HIS A 398 -27.38 -7.76 15.82
C HIS A 398 -28.35 -7.19 16.87
N ALA A 399 -27.83 -6.87 18.07
CA ALA A 399 -28.63 -6.31 19.14
C ALA A 399 -27.77 -5.51 20.13
N GLY A 400 -28.36 -4.52 20.78
CA GLY A 400 -27.71 -3.71 21.80
C GLY A 400 -27.25 -4.50 23.04
N THR A 401 -27.88 -5.64 23.32
CA THR A 401 -27.49 -6.56 24.40
C THR A 401 -27.54 -7.99 23.94
N ALA A 402 -26.48 -8.75 24.23
CA ALA A 402 -26.49 -10.19 23.95
C ALA A 402 -27.51 -10.92 24.85
N PRO A 403 -28.15 -11.97 24.36
CA PRO A 403 -29.11 -12.78 25.11
C PRO A 403 -28.45 -13.51 26.29
N LYS A 404 -29.27 -14.00 27.23
CA LYS A 404 -28.81 -14.80 28.38
C LYS A 404 -28.16 -16.12 27.93
N ASN A 405 -28.72 -16.73 26.90
CA ASN A 405 -28.21 -17.96 26.26
C ASN A 405 -28.29 -17.83 24.76
N CYS A 406 -27.37 -18.46 24.05
CA CYS A 406 -27.41 -18.54 22.60
C CYS A 406 -28.67 -19.31 22.13
N PRO A 407 -29.52 -18.76 21.26
CA PRO A 407 -30.75 -19.42 20.82
C PRO A 407 -30.51 -20.63 19.89
N VAL A 408 -29.30 -20.75 19.33
CA VAL A 408 -28.94 -21.86 18.44
C VAL A 408 -28.38 -23.03 19.23
N CYS A 409 -27.31 -22.84 19.99
CA CYS A 409 -26.62 -23.94 20.69
C CYS A 409 -26.85 -23.99 22.20
N GLY A 410 -27.58 -23.03 22.78
CA GLY A 410 -27.87 -22.97 24.23
C GLY A 410 -26.70 -22.49 25.10
N ALA A 411 -25.55 -22.15 24.52
CA ALA A 411 -24.37 -21.70 25.26
C ALA A 411 -24.68 -20.47 26.14
N PRO A 412 -24.07 -20.41 27.35
CA PRO A 412 -24.34 -19.32 28.31
C PRO A 412 -23.79 -17.98 27.79
N ARG A 413 -24.24 -16.88 28.46
CA ARG A 413 -23.87 -15.50 28.11
C ARG A 413 -22.36 -15.26 28.00
N ASP A 414 -21.58 -15.95 28.86
CA ASP A 414 -20.10 -15.80 28.85
C ASP A 414 -19.42 -16.30 27.58
N ASN A 415 -20.13 -17.12 26.81
CA ASN A 415 -19.68 -17.57 25.49
C ASN A 415 -20.10 -16.62 24.34
N ILE A 416 -20.70 -15.48 24.66
CA ILE A 416 -21.14 -14.49 23.67
C ILE A 416 -20.28 -13.25 23.82
N ILE A 417 -19.38 -13.01 22.87
CA ILE A 417 -18.45 -11.90 22.87
C ILE A 417 -18.99 -10.74 22.03
N LYS A 418 -18.69 -9.51 22.44
CA LYS A 418 -18.97 -8.31 21.66
C LYS A 418 -17.88 -8.12 20.62
N VAL A 419 -18.28 -7.79 19.40
CA VAL A 419 -17.36 -7.35 18.33
C VAL A 419 -17.13 -5.85 18.51
N GLU A 420 -15.87 -5.45 18.64
CA GLU A 420 -15.42 -4.05 18.78
C GLU A 420 -15.02 -3.44 17.44
#